data_f9a1369d27a149ef68f2821c8e3eda8e
#
_entry.id   f9a1369d27a149ef68f2821c8e3eda8e
#
_cell.length_a   1.000
_cell.length_b   1.000
_cell.length_c   1.000
_cell.angle_alpha   90.00
_cell.angle_beta   90.00
_cell.angle_gamma   90.00
#
_symmetry.space_group_name_H-M   'P 1'
#
loop_
_entity.id
_entity.type
_entity.pdbx_description
1 polymer ?
#
loop_
_entity_poly.entity_id
_entity_poly.type
_entity_poly.pdbx_seq_one_letter_code
_entity_poly.pdbx_strand_id
1 'polypeptide(L)'
;MNEQQLESIKRKNAWLHDLVEVEFPTKESLEGRAIYTRMLEEQSYQVVEKSLLLDKEQRLTAEDIFLVDFHRLTVMFSILQSQRWSDKHEQEMIVEYLTQIILSPEFELYVGFAEGEAVGAAIVSQY
;
A
#
# COMPACT_ATOMS: atom_id res chain seq x y z
N MET A 1 -1.57 -14.51 15.62
CA MET A 1 -2.13 -13.18 15.36
C MET A 1 -3.47 -13.08 16.08
N ASN A 2 -3.71 -11.98 16.80
CA ASN A 2 -4.93 -11.83 17.61
C ASN A 2 -6.09 -11.25 16.77
N GLU A 3 -7.29 -11.18 17.41
CA GLU A 3 -8.49 -10.69 16.72
C GLU A 3 -8.39 -9.25 16.26
N GLN A 4 -7.74 -8.38 17.04
CA GLN A 4 -7.57 -6.98 16.68
C GLN A 4 -6.69 -6.82 15.45
N GLN A 5 -5.64 -7.61 15.35
CA GLN A 5 -4.75 -7.60 14.19
C GLN A 5 -5.46 -8.11 12.95
N LEU A 6 -6.22 -9.20 13.07
CA LEU A 6 -7.00 -9.74 11.95
C LEU A 6 -8.08 -8.76 11.49
N GLU A 7 -8.74 -8.11 12.42
CA GLU A 7 -9.76 -7.10 12.10
C GLU A 7 -9.15 -5.91 11.37
N SER A 8 -7.98 -5.45 11.81
CA SER A 8 -7.28 -4.34 11.13
C SER A 8 -6.95 -4.69 9.68
N ILE A 9 -6.52 -5.93 9.43
CA ILE A 9 -6.23 -6.41 8.07
C ILE A 9 -7.50 -6.42 7.22
N LYS A 10 -8.60 -6.93 7.76
CA LYS A 10 -9.88 -6.97 7.04
C LYS A 10 -10.38 -5.58 6.70
N ARG A 11 -10.29 -4.65 7.62
CA ARG A 11 -10.72 -3.26 7.41
C ARG A 11 -9.87 -2.58 6.34
N LYS A 12 -8.56 -2.81 6.36
CA LYS A 12 -7.66 -2.28 5.33
C LYS A 12 -8.02 -2.84 3.95
N ASN A 13 -8.23 -4.15 3.86
CA ASN A 13 -8.55 -4.77 2.59
C ASN A 13 -9.92 -4.34 2.06
N ALA A 14 -10.91 -4.13 2.94
CA ALA A 14 -12.21 -3.60 2.56
C ALA A 14 -12.10 -2.16 2.06
N TRP A 15 -11.31 -1.34 2.73
CA TRP A 15 -11.05 0.04 2.32
C TRP A 15 -10.44 0.09 0.93
N LEU A 16 -9.44 -0.75 0.66
CA LEU A 16 -8.82 -0.82 -0.66
C LEU A 16 -9.81 -1.31 -1.73
N HIS A 17 -10.60 -2.32 -1.42
CA HIS A 17 -11.61 -2.84 -2.35
C HIS A 17 -12.61 -1.74 -2.75
N ASP A 18 -13.03 -0.92 -1.79
CA ASP A 18 -14.05 0.09 -1.99
C ASP A 18 -13.56 1.33 -2.74
N LEU A 19 -12.27 1.46 -3.02
CA LEU A 19 -11.72 2.63 -3.73
C LEU A 19 -12.39 2.88 -5.08
N VAL A 20 -12.83 1.84 -5.75
CA VAL A 20 -13.46 1.94 -7.07
C VAL A 20 -14.95 1.63 -7.05
N GLU A 21 -15.55 1.57 -5.86
CA GLU A 21 -17.00 1.51 -5.69
C GLU A 21 -17.58 2.92 -5.80
N VAL A 22 -17.52 3.46 -7.02
CA VAL A 22 -17.96 4.81 -7.37
C VAL A 22 -18.90 4.71 -8.57
N GLU A 23 -19.58 5.81 -8.89
CA GLU A 23 -20.60 5.81 -9.94
C GLU A 23 -20.05 5.45 -11.32
N PHE A 24 -18.84 5.96 -11.66
CA PHE A 24 -18.24 5.74 -12.98
C PHE A 24 -16.77 5.33 -12.84
N PRO A 25 -16.50 4.10 -12.37
CA PRO A 25 -15.12 3.66 -12.26
C PRO A 25 -14.50 3.41 -13.65
N THR A 26 -13.20 3.63 -13.77
CA THR A 26 -12.52 3.31 -15.02
C THR A 26 -12.34 1.80 -15.16
N LYS A 27 -12.31 1.33 -16.39
CA LYS A 27 -12.04 -0.08 -16.69
C LYS A 27 -10.68 -0.51 -16.13
N GLU A 28 -9.69 0.35 -16.26
CA GLU A 28 -8.32 0.10 -15.82
C GLU A 28 -8.26 -0.03 -14.30
N SER A 29 -8.94 0.83 -13.56
CA SER A 29 -8.96 0.76 -12.09
C SER A 29 -9.66 -0.52 -11.59
N LEU A 30 -10.72 -0.94 -12.27
CA LEU A 30 -11.40 -2.20 -11.94
C LEU A 30 -10.51 -3.42 -12.22
N GLU A 31 -9.77 -3.40 -13.31
CA GLU A 31 -8.81 -4.46 -13.62
C GLU A 31 -7.69 -4.49 -12.58
N GLY A 32 -7.18 -3.33 -12.17
CA GLY A 32 -6.18 -3.23 -11.11
C GLY A 32 -6.67 -3.81 -9.79
N ARG A 33 -7.92 -3.53 -9.42
CA ARG A 33 -8.52 -4.12 -8.22
C ARG A 33 -8.56 -5.65 -8.30
N ALA A 34 -8.94 -6.19 -9.45
CA ALA A 34 -8.99 -7.64 -9.62
C ALA A 34 -7.61 -8.28 -9.48
N ILE A 35 -6.57 -7.66 -10.04
CA ILE A 35 -5.19 -8.12 -9.93
C ILE A 35 -4.73 -8.07 -8.46
N TYR A 36 -5.01 -6.97 -7.78
CA TYR A 36 -4.65 -6.80 -6.37
C TYR A 36 -5.35 -7.82 -5.48
N THR A 37 -6.64 -8.06 -5.71
CA THR A 37 -7.43 -9.03 -4.96
C THR A 37 -6.88 -10.45 -5.09
N ARG A 38 -6.44 -10.85 -6.28
CA ARG A 38 -5.81 -12.16 -6.49
C ARG A 38 -4.54 -12.31 -5.66
N MET A 39 -3.73 -11.26 -5.57
CA MET A 39 -2.54 -11.27 -4.72
C MET A 39 -2.91 -11.44 -3.26
N LEU A 40 -3.96 -10.75 -2.79
CA LEU A 40 -4.40 -10.86 -1.40
C LEU A 40 -4.82 -12.28 -1.02
N GLU A 41 -5.42 -13.02 -1.94
CA GLU A 41 -5.86 -14.39 -1.70
C GLU A 41 -4.68 -15.33 -1.45
N GLU A 42 -3.52 -15.03 -2.00
CA GLU A 42 -2.29 -15.81 -1.85
C GLU A 42 -1.39 -15.31 -0.73
N GLN A 43 -1.73 -14.18 -0.14
CA GLN A 43 -0.89 -13.51 0.84
C GLN A 43 -1.11 -14.05 2.24
N SER A 44 -0.03 -14.19 3.00
CA SER A 44 -0.07 -14.51 4.42
C SER A 44 0.43 -13.33 5.24
N TYR A 45 0.05 -13.29 6.51
CA TYR A 45 0.43 -12.24 7.42
C TYR A 45 1.14 -12.85 8.62
N GLN A 46 2.10 -12.11 9.17
CA GLN A 46 2.86 -12.58 10.33
C GLN A 46 3.06 -11.44 11.32
N VAL A 47 3.18 -11.81 12.59
CA VAL A 47 3.53 -10.87 13.64
C VAL A 47 5.05 -10.71 13.63
N VAL A 48 5.51 -9.45 13.63
CA VAL A 48 6.94 -9.14 13.62
C VAL A 48 7.33 -8.54 14.96
N GLU A 49 8.33 -9.15 15.61
CA GLU A 49 8.86 -8.63 16.86
C GLU A 49 9.61 -7.32 16.62
N LYS A 50 9.34 -6.33 17.48
CA LYS A 50 9.97 -5.01 17.37
C LYS A 50 11.50 -5.10 17.42
N SER A 51 12.05 -6.02 18.22
CA SER A 51 13.49 -6.20 18.33
C SER A 51 14.13 -6.62 17.01
N LEU A 52 13.44 -7.45 16.22
CA LEU A 52 13.94 -7.85 14.88
C LEU A 52 14.00 -6.68 13.93
N LEU A 53 13.05 -5.75 14.04
CA LEU A 53 13.04 -4.55 13.23
C LEU A 53 14.20 -3.63 13.61
N LEU A 54 14.55 -3.56 14.89
CA LEU A 54 15.61 -2.68 15.38
C LEU A 54 17.02 -3.19 15.04
N ASP A 55 17.18 -4.49 14.84
CA ASP A 55 18.48 -5.12 14.59
C ASP A 55 19.00 -4.99 13.16
N LYS A 56 18.20 -4.51 12.24
CA LYS A 56 18.61 -4.36 10.84
C LYS A 56 19.47 -3.12 10.66
N GLU A 57 20.63 -3.30 10.04
CA GLU A 57 21.62 -2.23 9.88
C GLU A 57 21.23 -1.15 8.88
N GLN A 58 20.56 -1.51 7.81
CA GLN A 58 20.18 -0.56 6.76
C GLN A 58 18.73 -0.16 6.89
N ARG A 59 18.48 0.94 7.57
CA ARG A 59 17.14 1.47 7.76
C ARG A 59 17.07 2.89 7.29
N LEU A 60 15.89 3.22 6.76
CA LEU A 60 15.55 4.60 6.54
C LEU A 60 15.34 5.27 7.90
N THR A 61 15.86 6.48 8.05
CA THR A 61 15.59 7.28 9.25
C THR A 61 14.19 7.87 9.17
N ALA A 62 13.68 8.39 10.28
CA ALA A 62 12.40 9.09 10.28
C ALA A 62 12.39 10.29 9.33
N GLU A 63 13.57 10.87 9.03
CA GLU A 63 13.71 11.99 8.09
C GLU A 63 13.55 11.56 6.64
N ASP A 64 13.72 10.28 6.36
CA ASP A 64 13.62 9.71 5.01
C ASP A 64 12.24 9.12 4.72
N ILE A 65 11.34 9.11 5.71
CA ILE A 65 10.01 8.53 5.59
C ILE A 65 8.98 9.65 5.63
N PHE A 66 8.15 9.73 4.60
CA PHE A 66 7.17 10.80 4.45
C PHE A 66 5.75 10.27 4.44
N LEU A 67 4.90 10.92 5.22
CA LEU A 67 3.45 10.68 5.17
C LEU A 67 2.93 11.19 3.84
N VAL A 68 2.14 10.37 3.15
CA VAL A 68 1.48 10.77 1.91
C VAL A 68 0.31 11.69 2.27
N ASP A 69 0.46 12.98 1.98
CA ASP A 69 -0.54 13.99 2.30
C ASP A 69 -0.98 14.83 1.09
N PHE A 70 -0.50 14.46 -0.12
CA PHE A 70 -0.95 15.08 -1.35
C PHE A 70 -0.80 14.11 -2.53
N HIS A 71 -1.54 14.39 -3.62
CA HIS A 71 -1.72 13.44 -4.72
C HIS A 71 -0.41 12.97 -5.37
N ARG A 72 0.57 13.83 -5.52
CA ARG A 72 1.85 13.43 -6.12
C ARG A 72 2.52 12.29 -5.36
N LEU A 73 2.46 12.33 -4.02
CA LEU A 73 2.99 11.23 -3.20
C LEU A 73 2.12 9.97 -3.32
N THR A 74 0.81 10.13 -3.51
CA THR A 74 -0.07 8.98 -3.79
C THR A 74 0.33 8.29 -5.08
N VAL A 75 0.67 9.03 -6.13
CA VAL A 75 1.16 8.46 -7.38
C VAL A 75 2.47 7.70 -7.15
N MET A 76 3.42 8.30 -6.42
CA MET A 76 4.68 7.64 -6.10
C MET A 76 4.47 6.36 -5.30
N PHE A 77 3.61 6.41 -4.29
CA PHE A 77 3.21 5.23 -3.51
C PHE A 77 2.67 4.12 -4.43
N SER A 78 1.79 4.48 -5.35
CA SER A 78 1.15 3.53 -6.27
C SER A 78 2.17 2.87 -7.20
N ILE A 79 3.11 3.65 -7.73
CA ILE A 79 4.17 3.15 -8.60
C ILE A 79 5.07 2.17 -7.84
N LEU A 80 5.46 2.53 -6.61
CA LEU A 80 6.29 1.67 -5.78
C LEU A 80 5.59 0.34 -5.46
N GLN A 81 4.31 0.41 -5.09
CA GLN A 81 3.53 -0.80 -4.82
C GLN A 81 3.39 -1.67 -6.07
N SER A 82 3.26 -1.07 -7.25
CA SER A 82 3.10 -1.81 -8.51
C SER A 82 4.32 -2.65 -8.86
N GLN A 83 5.48 -2.33 -8.32
CA GLN A 83 6.71 -3.08 -8.57
C GLN A 83 6.69 -4.50 -8.01
N ARG A 84 5.70 -4.83 -7.19
CA ARG A 84 5.49 -6.20 -6.69
C ARG A 84 5.07 -7.16 -7.80
N TRP A 85 4.59 -6.65 -8.92
CA TRP A 85 4.20 -7.44 -10.09
C TRP A 85 5.28 -7.32 -11.16
N SER A 86 5.58 -8.44 -11.83
CA SER A 86 6.61 -8.46 -12.88
C SER A 86 6.07 -8.08 -14.26
N ASP A 87 4.77 -8.24 -14.48
CA ASP A 87 4.14 -7.92 -15.75
C ASP A 87 3.84 -6.43 -15.86
N LYS A 88 4.29 -5.82 -16.96
CA LYS A 88 4.13 -4.37 -17.15
C LYS A 88 2.67 -3.93 -17.21
N HIS A 89 1.83 -4.68 -17.90
CA HIS A 89 0.41 -4.37 -17.99
C HIS A 89 -0.25 -4.40 -16.60
N GLU A 90 0.07 -5.44 -15.81
CA GLU A 90 -0.44 -5.54 -14.44
C GLU A 90 0.02 -4.37 -13.59
N GLN A 91 1.29 -3.97 -13.71
CA GLN A 91 1.80 -2.79 -13.00
C GLN A 91 1.00 -1.54 -13.34
N GLU A 92 0.71 -1.32 -14.61
CA GLU A 92 -0.06 -0.16 -15.05
C GLU A 92 -1.48 -0.16 -14.48
N MET A 93 -2.13 -1.33 -14.46
CA MET A 93 -3.48 -1.45 -13.91
C MET A 93 -3.50 -1.23 -12.39
N ILE A 94 -2.48 -1.73 -11.69
CA ILE A 94 -2.33 -1.49 -10.25
C ILE A 94 -2.16 0.00 -9.95
N VAL A 95 -1.38 0.71 -10.74
CA VAL A 95 -1.21 2.16 -10.59
C VAL A 95 -2.55 2.88 -10.79
N GLU A 96 -3.31 2.52 -11.83
CA GLU A 96 -4.62 3.10 -12.09
C GLU A 96 -5.60 2.86 -10.92
N TYR A 97 -5.49 1.71 -10.27
CA TYR A 97 -6.30 1.36 -9.11
C TYR A 97 -5.87 2.16 -7.87
N LEU A 98 -4.59 2.08 -7.51
CA LEU A 98 -4.11 2.67 -6.26
C LEU A 98 -4.11 4.20 -6.27
N THR A 99 -4.02 4.84 -7.44
CA THR A 99 -4.14 6.29 -7.52
C THR A 99 -5.55 6.80 -7.20
N GLN A 100 -6.52 5.90 -7.07
CA GLN A 100 -7.87 6.24 -6.61
C GLN A 100 -7.96 6.44 -5.09
N ILE A 101 -6.87 6.20 -4.37
CA ILE A 101 -6.85 6.34 -2.91
C ILE A 101 -7.22 7.77 -2.50
N ILE A 102 -8.21 7.85 -1.62
CA ILE A 102 -8.55 9.08 -0.91
C ILE A 102 -7.91 8.97 0.46
N LEU A 103 -7.10 9.95 0.84
CA LEU A 103 -6.36 9.91 2.10
C LEU A 103 -7.29 9.77 3.29
N SER A 104 -6.92 8.90 4.22
CA SER A 104 -7.71 8.57 5.39
C SER A 104 -6.81 8.55 6.63
N PRO A 105 -7.23 9.16 7.75
CA PRO A 105 -6.44 9.08 8.97
C PRO A 105 -6.37 7.68 9.56
N GLU A 106 -7.26 6.78 9.17
CA GLU A 106 -7.25 5.40 9.66
C GLU A 106 -6.20 4.55 8.96
N PHE A 107 -5.94 4.81 7.66
CA PHE A 107 -4.98 4.07 6.86
C PHE A 107 -3.97 5.03 6.27
N GLU A 108 -2.87 5.22 6.98
CA GLU A 108 -1.84 6.17 6.57
C GLU A 108 -0.90 5.54 5.56
N LEU A 109 -0.58 6.29 4.52
CA LEU A 109 0.37 5.87 3.50
C LEU A 109 1.71 6.55 3.74
N TYR A 110 2.79 5.80 3.61
CA TYR A 110 4.14 6.32 3.77
C TYR A 110 5.00 5.95 2.57
N VAL A 111 5.88 6.86 2.18
CA VAL A 111 6.89 6.64 1.15
C VAL A 111 8.26 6.90 1.75
N GLY A 112 9.18 5.97 1.57
CA GLY A 112 10.54 6.10 2.03
C GLY A 112 11.49 6.44 0.89
N PHE A 113 12.47 7.29 1.17
CA PHE A 113 13.48 7.73 0.21
C PHE A 113 14.88 7.36 0.71
N ALA A 114 15.75 7.00 -0.22
CA ALA A 114 17.17 6.81 0.04
C ALA A 114 17.94 7.54 -1.05
N GLU A 115 18.83 8.42 -0.65
CA GLU A 115 19.66 9.21 -1.57
C GLU A 115 18.84 9.96 -2.63
N GLY A 116 17.69 10.49 -2.23
CA GLY A 116 16.80 11.24 -3.11
C GLY A 116 15.88 10.41 -3.98
N GLU A 117 15.95 9.10 -3.91
CA GLU A 117 15.10 8.20 -4.70
C GLU A 117 14.08 7.49 -3.82
N ALA A 118 12.86 7.35 -4.32
CA ALA A 118 11.82 6.60 -3.64
C ALA A 118 12.14 5.10 -3.69
N VAL A 119 12.21 4.45 -2.52
CA VAL A 119 12.66 3.06 -2.43
C VAL A 119 11.66 2.14 -1.73
N GLY A 120 10.64 2.68 -1.08
CA GLY A 120 9.68 1.84 -0.40
C GLY A 120 8.39 2.56 -0.09
N ALA A 121 7.33 1.79 0.13
CA ALA A 121 6.02 2.32 0.42
C ALA A 121 5.26 1.36 1.34
N ALA A 122 4.44 1.92 2.24
CA ALA A 122 3.69 1.11 3.18
C ALA A 122 2.35 1.75 3.53
N ILE A 123 1.38 0.91 3.85
CA ILE A 123 0.12 1.32 4.47
C ILE A 123 0.23 0.95 5.94
N VAL A 124 -0.05 1.89 6.82
CA VAL A 124 0.04 1.69 8.26
C VAL A 124 -1.31 2.01 8.91
N SER A 125 -1.78 1.10 9.74
CA SER A 125 -2.99 1.32 10.54
C SER A 125 -2.74 0.84 11.96
N GLN A 126 -3.47 1.44 12.91
CA GLN A 126 -3.42 1.03 14.32
C GLN A 126 -4.65 0.22 14.66
N TYR A 127 -4.49 -0.68 15.61
CA TYR A 127 -5.56 -1.52 16.10
C TYR A 127 -5.57 -1.58 17.65
#